data_e8085bba7b7e267ecd2430144744b9ce
#
_entry.id   e8085bba7b7e267ecd2430144744b9ce
#
_cell.length_a   1.000
_cell.length_b   1.000
_cell.length_c   1.000
_cell.angle_alpha   90.00
_cell.angle_beta   90.00
_cell.angle_gamma   90.00
#
_symmetry.space_group_name_H-M   'P 1'
#
loop_
_entity.id
_entity.type
_entity.pdbx_description
1 polymer ?
#
loop_
_entity_poly.entity_id
_entity_poly.type
_entity_poly.pdbx_seq_one_letter_code
_entity_poly.pdbx_strand_id
1 'polypeptide(L)'
;MCCATGREETIDCPPDCEYLREAHRHEKQQPLDVSNLPNQDIEITEEFLKEHEILLAFTAIAVYEGATESGAATDWDVREALESLVAVYRALKSGLYIEPALANPYAAAIVSGVQEAIEVIRAQEREKTGTTTIRDAALLGVMAFLQRLEYSHNNGRRRCRAFIDFLSDFYTAEEEQEEEPEPGEEPLILL
;
A
#
# COMPACT_ATOMS: atom_id res chain seq x y z
N MET A 1 17.55 19.28 20.63
CA MET A 1 16.34 18.45 20.57
C MET A 1 16.78 17.07 20.08
N CYS A 2 16.37 15.98 20.72
CA CYS A 2 16.84 14.64 20.38
C CYS A 2 15.87 14.02 19.36
N CYS A 3 16.37 13.53 18.21
CA CYS A 3 15.54 12.83 17.21
C CYS A 3 14.77 11.66 17.82
N ALA A 4 15.34 10.96 18.81
CA ALA A 4 14.70 9.81 19.43
C ALA A 4 13.36 10.13 20.13
N THR A 5 13.16 11.34 20.63
CA THR A 5 11.96 11.72 21.39
C THR A 5 11.02 12.64 20.66
N GLY A 6 11.48 13.34 19.64
CA GLY A 6 10.69 14.35 18.91
C GLY A 6 10.42 14.02 17.45
N ARG A 7 10.88 12.84 16.96
CA ARG A 7 10.66 12.44 15.57
C ARG A 7 9.16 12.35 15.27
N GLU A 8 8.77 12.80 14.08
CA GLU A 8 7.40 12.77 13.56
C GLU A 8 6.34 13.54 14.39
N GLU A 9 6.72 14.09 15.56
CA GLU A 9 5.84 14.91 16.40
C GLU A 9 6.20 16.40 16.29
N THR A 10 7.43 16.73 16.75
CA THR A 10 7.94 18.10 16.81
C THR A 10 9.05 18.36 15.83
N ILE A 11 9.65 17.30 15.29
CA ILE A 11 10.70 17.36 14.26
C ILE A 11 10.08 16.89 12.95
N ASP A 12 10.24 17.72 11.92
CA ASP A 12 9.91 17.36 10.54
C ASP A 12 11.04 16.52 9.98
N CYS A 13 10.90 15.20 10.09
CA CYS A 13 11.92 14.30 9.58
C CYS A 13 11.80 14.20 8.06
N PRO A 14 12.90 14.33 7.31
CA PRO A 14 12.85 14.12 5.87
C PRO A 14 12.48 12.66 5.55
N PRO A 15 11.74 12.42 4.45
CA PRO A 15 11.24 11.10 4.11
C PRO A 15 12.35 10.07 3.79
N ASP A 16 13.54 10.54 3.42
CA ASP A 16 14.72 9.74 3.11
C ASP A 16 15.67 9.53 4.31
N CYS A 17 15.21 9.86 5.52
CA CYS A 17 16.03 9.75 6.73
C CYS A 17 16.25 8.27 7.11
N GLU A 18 17.48 7.78 6.92
CA GLU A 18 17.88 6.41 7.29
C GLU A 18 17.62 6.09 8.77
N TYR A 19 17.88 7.05 9.67
CA TYR A 19 17.60 6.86 11.10
C TYR A 19 16.11 6.73 11.42
N LEU A 20 15.23 7.35 10.63
CA LEU A 20 13.80 7.21 10.79
C LEU A 20 13.35 5.82 10.34
N ARG A 21 13.77 5.36 9.17
CA ARG A 21 13.48 4.02 8.64
C ARG A 21 13.97 2.93 9.59
N GLU A 22 15.22 3.05 10.07
CA GLU A 22 15.77 2.11 11.05
C GLU A 22 14.96 2.10 12.33
N ALA A 23 14.50 3.27 12.79
CA ALA A 23 13.66 3.38 13.96
C ALA A 23 12.29 2.73 13.75
N HIS A 24 11.66 2.86 12.58
CA HIS A 24 10.39 2.21 12.26
C HIS A 24 10.53 0.68 12.24
N ARG A 25 11.61 0.13 11.68
CA ARG A 25 11.90 -1.32 11.71
C ARG A 25 11.99 -1.90 13.12
N HIS A 26 12.43 -1.10 14.09
CA HIS A 26 12.54 -1.51 15.50
C HIS A 26 11.36 -1.08 16.36
N GLU A 27 10.41 -0.32 15.84
CA GLU A 27 9.19 0.00 16.58
C GLU A 27 8.35 -1.26 16.79
N LYS A 28 7.95 -1.47 18.05
CA LYS A 28 7.00 -2.55 18.34
C LYS A 28 5.66 -2.18 17.71
N GLN A 29 5.21 -3.03 16.81
CA GLN A 29 3.85 -2.95 16.30
C GLN A 29 2.88 -2.92 17.48
N GLN A 30 1.91 -2.00 17.42
CA GLN A 30 0.87 -1.98 18.43
C GLN A 30 0.08 -3.30 18.37
N PRO A 31 -0.25 -3.91 19.54
CA PRO A 31 -1.08 -5.10 19.51
C PRO A 31 -2.38 -4.75 18.77
N LEU A 32 -2.66 -5.45 17.69
CA LEU A 32 -3.89 -5.31 16.93
C LEU A 32 -5.07 -5.59 17.85
N ASP A 33 -5.79 -4.56 18.24
CA ASP A 33 -7.09 -4.73 18.85
C ASP A 33 -8.09 -5.14 17.75
N VAL A 34 -8.31 -6.45 17.63
CA VAL A 34 -9.20 -7.03 16.63
C VAL A 34 -10.61 -6.42 16.70
N SER A 35 -11.03 -5.93 17.89
CA SER A 35 -12.34 -5.29 18.07
C SER A 35 -12.44 -3.91 17.41
N ASN A 36 -11.31 -3.26 17.17
CA ASN A 36 -11.23 -1.93 16.58
C ASN A 36 -10.73 -1.92 15.11
N LEU A 37 -10.53 -3.09 14.51
CA LEU A 37 -10.13 -3.15 13.10
C LEU A 37 -11.22 -2.57 12.19
N PRO A 38 -10.83 -1.77 11.18
CA PRO A 38 -11.79 -1.25 10.21
C PRO A 38 -12.39 -2.39 9.35
N ASN A 39 -13.64 -2.21 8.92
CA ASN A 39 -14.32 -3.09 7.97
C ASN A 39 -14.32 -4.58 8.38
N GLN A 40 -14.67 -4.89 9.64
CA GLN A 40 -14.73 -6.27 10.16
C GLN A 40 -15.74 -7.15 9.44
N ASP A 41 -16.72 -6.54 8.76
CA ASP A 41 -17.71 -7.20 7.91
C ASP A 41 -17.13 -7.78 6.61
N ILE A 42 -15.89 -7.42 6.26
CA ILE A 42 -15.19 -7.96 5.10
C ILE A 42 -14.30 -9.11 5.57
N GLU A 43 -14.67 -10.33 5.19
CA GLU A 43 -13.88 -11.51 5.47
C GLU A 43 -12.65 -11.54 4.55
N ILE A 44 -11.46 -11.65 5.15
CA ILE A 44 -10.18 -11.74 4.46
C ILE A 44 -9.47 -12.99 5.00
N THR A 45 -9.44 -14.04 4.18
CA THR A 45 -8.80 -15.30 4.52
C THR A 45 -7.40 -15.40 3.93
N GLU A 46 -6.58 -16.35 4.40
CA GLU A 46 -5.29 -16.65 3.77
C GLU A 46 -5.44 -17.10 2.32
N GLU A 47 -6.52 -17.82 2.00
CA GLU A 47 -6.82 -18.23 0.63
C GLU A 47 -7.12 -17.03 -0.26
N PHE A 48 -7.90 -16.07 0.24
CA PHE A 48 -8.16 -14.81 -0.46
C PHE A 48 -6.86 -14.04 -0.77
N LEU A 49 -5.95 -13.95 0.21
CA LEU A 49 -4.68 -13.23 0.03
C LEU A 49 -3.78 -13.93 -1.00
N LYS A 50 -3.73 -15.26 -1.00
CA LYS A 50 -2.98 -16.04 -2.00
C LYS A 50 -3.57 -15.92 -3.40
N GLU A 51 -4.90 -15.95 -3.52
CA GLU A 51 -5.59 -15.81 -4.80
C GLU A 51 -5.36 -14.42 -5.42
N HIS A 52 -5.21 -13.38 -4.57
CA HIS A 52 -5.10 -11.99 -5.00
C HIS A 52 -3.73 -11.37 -4.68
N GLU A 53 -2.68 -12.19 -4.52
CA GLU A 53 -1.33 -11.76 -4.15
C GLU A 53 -0.79 -10.69 -5.10
N ILE A 54 -0.87 -10.94 -6.40
CA ILE A 54 -0.42 -10.00 -7.43
C ILE A 54 -1.21 -8.68 -7.36
N LEU A 55 -2.54 -8.75 -7.22
CA LEU A 55 -3.39 -7.57 -7.11
C LEU A 55 -3.07 -6.77 -5.84
N LEU A 56 -2.79 -7.47 -4.74
CA LEU A 56 -2.38 -6.84 -3.48
C LEU A 56 -1.05 -6.11 -3.65
N ALA A 57 -0.04 -6.77 -4.24
CA ALA A 57 1.27 -6.18 -4.48
C ALA A 57 1.16 -4.92 -5.35
N PHE A 58 0.51 -4.99 -6.51
CA PHE A 58 0.30 -3.82 -7.37
C PHE A 58 -0.45 -2.68 -6.68
N THR A 59 -1.46 -3.00 -5.88
CA THR A 59 -2.21 -1.97 -5.15
C THR A 59 -1.35 -1.33 -4.06
N ALA A 60 -0.54 -2.12 -3.35
CA ALA A 60 0.38 -1.63 -2.33
C ALA A 60 1.44 -0.70 -2.94
N ILE A 61 2.00 -1.07 -4.10
CA ILE A 61 2.94 -0.25 -4.87
C ILE A 61 2.27 1.07 -5.27
N ALA A 62 1.06 1.04 -5.83
CA ALA A 62 0.36 2.25 -6.25
C ALA A 62 0.04 3.19 -5.07
N VAL A 63 -0.27 2.65 -3.88
CA VAL A 63 -0.43 3.42 -2.65
C VAL A 63 0.91 4.06 -2.25
N TYR A 64 2.00 3.30 -2.29
CA TYR A 64 3.34 3.79 -1.97
C TYR A 64 3.79 4.91 -2.91
N GLU A 65 3.67 4.71 -4.21
CA GLU A 65 4.02 5.71 -5.23
C GLU A 65 3.22 7.00 -5.03
N GLY A 66 1.89 6.91 -4.91
CA GLY A 66 1.03 8.07 -4.67
C GLY A 66 1.35 8.81 -3.37
N ALA A 67 1.78 8.09 -2.32
CA ALA A 67 2.19 8.71 -1.05
C ALA A 67 3.57 9.38 -1.14
N THR A 68 4.49 8.85 -1.96
CA THR A 68 5.87 9.35 -2.06
C THR A 68 6.04 10.44 -3.10
N GLU A 69 5.20 10.51 -4.12
CA GLU A 69 5.28 11.49 -5.21
C GLU A 69 5.34 12.95 -4.70
N SER A 70 4.55 13.27 -3.68
CA SER A 70 4.56 14.61 -3.08
C SER A 70 5.71 14.87 -2.10
N GLY A 71 6.34 13.82 -1.58
CA GLY A 71 7.35 13.87 -0.52
C GLY A 71 6.82 14.32 0.86
N ALA A 72 5.54 14.64 0.99
CA ALA A 72 4.95 15.23 2.20
C ALA A 72 3.79 14.44 2.80
N ALA A 73 3.26 13.40 2.10
CA ALA A 73 2.19 12.58 2.61
C ALA A 73 2.61 11.79 3.86
N THR A 74 1.66 11.56 4.72
CA THR A 74 1.77 10.83 5.98
C THR A 74 0.87 9.59 5.97
N ASP A 75 1.03 8.70 6.95
CA ASP A 75 0.13 7.55 7.10
C ASP A 75 -1.34 7.95 7.28
N TRP A 76 -1.59 9.14 7.84
CA TRP A 76 -2.95 9.69 7.96
C TRP A 76 -3.58 10.02 6.60
N ASP A 77 -2.79 10.49 5.66
CA ASP A 77 -3.23 10.76 4.28
C ASP A 77 -3.53 9.44 3.55
N VAL A 78 -2.68 8.42 3.76
CA VAL A 78 -2.90 7.06 3.25
C VAL A 78 -4.17 6.46 3.85
N ARG A 79 -4.39 6.62 5.14
CA ARG A 79 -5.62 6.16 5.81
C ARG A 79 -6.86 6.77 5.19
N GLU A 80 -6.90 8.09 5.01
CA GLU A 80 -8.02 8.80 4.38
C GLU A 80 -8.26 8.30 2.94
N ALA A 81 -7.18 8.08 2.19
CA ALA A 81 -7.26 7.53 0.84
C ALA A 81 -7.86 6.12 0.83
N LEU A 82 -7.36 5.21 1.70
CA LEU A 82 -7.87 3.85 1.79
C LEU A 82 -9.32 3.79 2.27
N GLU A 83 -9.74 4.66 3.21
CA GLU A 83 -11.13 4.80 3.63
C GLU A 83 -12.03 5.18 2.46
N SER A 84 -11.60 6.13 1.65
CA SER A 84 -12.31 6.56 0.44
C SER A 84 -12.41 5.44 -0.59
N LEU A 85 -11.31 4.72 -0.87
CA LEU A 85 -11.29 3.59 -1.80
C LEU A 85 -12.20 2.45 -1.34
N VAL A 86 -12.17 2.10 -0.05
CA VAL A 86 -13.10 1.11 0.52
C VAL A 86 -14.56 1.53 0.31
N ALA A 87 -14.89 2.80 0.54
CA ALA A 87 -16.24 3.31 0.32
C ALA A 87 -16.66 3.21 -1.15
N VAL A 88 -15.77 3.57 -2.09
CA VAL A 88 -15.99 3.47 -3.53
C VAL A 88 -16.24 2.02 -3.95
N TYR A 89 -15.36 1.09 -3.61
CA TYR A 89 -15.50 -0.32 -4.02
C TYR A 89 -16.64 -1.04 -3.31
N ARG A 90 -17.01 -0.62 -2.10
CA ARG A 90 -18.21 -1.09 -1.41
C ARG A 90 -19.49 -0.66 -2.14
N ALA A 91 -19.53 0.58 -2.62
CA ALA A 91 -20.64 1.09 -3.44
C ALA A 91 -20.71 0.37 -4.79
N LEU A 92 -19.59 0.22 -5.50
CA LEU A 92 -19.51 -0.50 -6.78
C LEU A 92 -19.98 -1.95 -6.66
N LYS A 93 -19.55 -2.66 -5.61
CA LYS A 93 -20.05 -4.02 -5.31
C LYS A 93 -21.58 -4.07 -5.17
N SER A 94 -22.19 -2.98 -4.70
CA SER A 94 -23.65 -2.83 -4.57
C SER A 94 -24.34 -2.29 -5.83
N GLY A 95 -23.58 -2.10 -6.92
CA GLY A 95 -24.10 -1.55 -8.18
C GLY A 95 -24.29 -0.02 -8.15
N LEU A 96 -23.73 0.66 -7.16
CA LEU A 96 -23.76 2.11 -7.03
C LEU A 96 -22.41 2.71 -7.43
N TYR A 97 -22.44 3.80 -8.16
CA TYR A 97 -21.24 4.59 -8.43
C TYR A 97 -21.23 5.80 -7.49
N ILE A 98 -20.11 5.98 -6.78
CA ILE A 98 -19.81 7.17 -5.99
C ILE A 98 -18.47 7.73 -6.41
N GLU A 99 -18.37 9.04 -6.50
CA GLU A 99 -17.11 9.72 -6.75
C GLU A 99 -16.46 10.09 -5.42
N PRO A 100 -15.17 9.79 -5.22
CA PRO A 100 -14.47 10.16 -3.99
C PRO A 100 -14.37 11.69 -3.89
N ALA A 101 -14.93 12.25 -2.82
CA ALA A 101 -14.85 13.69 -2.53
C ALA A 101 -13.84 13.93 -1.42
N LEU A 102 -12.56 14.06 -1.77
CA LEU A 102 -11.47 14.30 -0.82
C LEU A 102 -11.06 15.77 -0.87
N ALA A 103 -11.04 16.42 0.30
CA ALA A 103 -10.53 17.78 0.45
C ALA A 103 -9.00 17.78 0.64
N ASN A 104 -8.44 16.68 1.11
CA ASN A 104 -7.02 16.48 1.31
C ASN A 104 -6.33 16.17 -0.02
N PRO A 105 -5.44 17.03 -0.52
CA PRO A 105 -4.81 16.82 -1.83
C PRO A 105 -3.89 15.60 -1.86
N TYR A 106 -3.25 15.24 -0.75
CA TYR A 106 -2.38 14.06 -0.67
C TYR A 106 -3.19 12.77 -0.75
N ALA A 107 -4.27 12.68 0.01
CA ALA A 107 -5.18 11.54 -0.08
C ALA A 107 -5.83 11.44 -1.46
N ALA A 108 -6.19 12.56 -2.07
CA ALA A 108 -6.76 12.59 -3.42
C ALA A 108 -5.76 12.09 -4.49
N ALA A 109 -4.48 12.47 -4.37
CA ALA A 109 -3.43 12.00 -5.27
C ALA A 109 -3.23 10.48 -5.16
N ILE A 110 -3.18 9.94 -3.93
CA ILE A 110 -3.09 8.49 -3.69
C ILE A 110 -4.29 7.75 -4.31
N VAL A 111 -5.52 8.25 -4.08
CA VAL A 111 -6.73 7.64 -4.67
C VAL A 111 -6.66 7.63 -6.19
N SER A 112 -6.25 8.74 -6.79
CA SER A 112 -6.12 8.86 -8.26
C SER A 112 -5.10 7.88 -8.81
N GLY A 113 -3.91 7.80 -8.21
CA GLY A 113 -2.84 6.88 -8.62
C GLY A 113 -3.28 5.41 -8.53
N VAL A 114 -3.92 5.03 -7.43
CA VAL A 114 -4.44 3.65 -7.25
C VAL A 114 -5.52 3.32 -8.29
N GLN A 115 -6.45 4.25 -8.55
CA GLN A 115 -7.50 4.03 -9.56
C GLN A 115 -6.91 3.91 -10.97
N GLU A 116 -5.93 4.74 -11.31
CA GLU A 116 -5.23 4.67 -12.59
C GLU A 116 -4.48 3.34 -12.76
N ALA A 117 -3.73 2.90 -11.75
CA ALA A 117 -3.04 1.62 -11.75
C ALA A 117 -4.01 0.44 -11.96
N ILE A 118 -5.16 0.43 -11.28
CA ILE A 118 -6.18 -0.60 -11.45
C ILE A 118 -6.74 -0.61 -12.88
N GLU A 119 -7.02 0.55 -13.47
CA GLU A 119 -7.54 0.61 -14.84
C GLU A 119 -6.48 0.18 -15.87
N VAL A 120 -5.20 0.46 -15.64
CA VAL A 120 -4.09 -0.05 -16.47
C VAL A 120 -4.07 -1.58 -16.46
N ILE A 121 -4.13 -2.21 -15.29
CA ILE A 121 -4.13 -3.67 -15.17
C ILE A 121 -5.36 -4.27 -15.84
N ARG A 122 -6.55 -3.70 -15.59
CA ARG A 122 -7.80 -4.14 -16.24
C ARG A 122 -7.75 -4.02 -17.74
N ALA A 123 -7.14 -2.95 -18.28
CA ALA A 123 -6.96 -2.75 -19.72
C ALA A 123 -6.02 -3.80 -20.31
N GLN A 124 -4.90 -4.09 -19.65
CA GLN A 124 -3.94 -5.12 -20.06
C GLN A 124 -4.57 -6.53 -20.07
N GLU A 125 -5.38 -6.87 -19.06
CA GLU A 125 -6.10 -8.14 -19.05
C GLU A 125 -7.08 -8.24 -20.22
N ARG A 126 -7.88 -7.18 -20.45
CA ARG A 126 -8.83 -7.14 -21.58
C ARG A 126 -8.14 -7.30 -22.93
N GLU A 127 -6.98 -6.70 -23.11
CA GLU A 127 -6.19 -6.83 -24.35
C GLU A 127 -5.69 -8.27 -24.56
N LYS A 128 -5.24 -8.94 -23.49
CA LYS A 128 -4.69 -10.30 -23.56
C LYS A 128 -5.75 -11.39 -23.63
N THR A 129 -6.85 -11.24 -22.91
CA THR A 129 -7.84 -12.32 -22.70
C THR A 129 -9.26 -11.97 -23.18
N GLY A 130 -9.50 -10.73 -23.60
CA GLY A 130 -10.80 -10.22 -23.99
C GLY A 130 -11.72 -9.86 -22.82
N THR A 131 -11.34 -10.18 -21.59
CA THR A 131 -12.12 -9.92 -20.36
C THR A 131 -11.20 -9.50 -19.22
N THR A 132 -11.76 -8.90 -18.15
CA THR A 132 -11.01 -8.69 -16.90
C THR A 132 -11.50 -9.65 -15.83
N THR A 133 -10.57 -10.23 -15.07
CA THR A 133 -10.85 -11.09 -13.92
C THR A 133 -10.92 -10.29 -12.63
N ILE A 134 -10.40 -9.05 -12.62
CA ILE A 134 -10.36 -8.18 -11.45
C ILE A 134 -11.75 -7.64 -11.15
N ARG A 135 -12.37 -8.19 -10.11
CA ARG A 135 -13.71 -7.82 -9.66
C ARG A 135 -13.64 -6.75 -8.57
N ASP A 136 -14.66 -5.89 -8.51
CA ASP A 136 -14.78 -4.87 -7.46
C ASP A 136 -14.81 -5.46 -6.05
N ALA A 137 -15.32 -6.69 -5.89
CA ALA A 137 -15.29 -7.41 -4.62
C ALA A 137 -13.88 -7.79 -4.18
N ALA A 138 -13.00 -8.18 -5.12
CA ALA A 138 -11.59 -8.46 -4.84
C ALA A 138 -10.86 -7.18 -4.43
N LEU A 139 -11.05 -6.09 -5.17
CA LEU A 139 -10.50 -4.78 -4.85
C LEU A 139 -10.95 -4.29 -3.48
N LEU A 140 -12.22 -4.45 -3.14
CA LEU A 140 -12.73 -4.12 -1.80
C LEU A 140 -11.98 -4.90 -0.71
N GLY A 141 -11.75 -6.19 -0.90
CA GLY A 141 -10.99 -7.02 0.05
C GLY A 141 -9.55 -6.57 0.19
N VAL A 142 -8.87 -6.29 -0.93
CA VAL A 142 -7.49 -5.79 -0.96
C VAL A 142 -7.37 -4.43 -0.25
N MET A 143 -8.26 -3.47 -0.56
CA MET A 143 -8.26 -2.15 0.10
C MET A 143 -8.51 -2.27 1.61
N ALA A 144 -9.45 -3.13 2.02
CA ALA A 144 -9.72 -3.37 3.44
C ALA A 144 -8.52 -4.04 4.14
N PHE A 145 -7.78 -4.90 3.46
CA PHE A 145 -6.56 -5.50 4.00
C PHE A 145 -5.46 -4.46 4.19
N LEU A 146 -5.19 -3.64 3.17
CA LEU A 146 -4.20 -2.56 3.26
C LEU A 146 -4.56 -1.55 4.38
N GLN A 147 -5.85 -1.25 4.55
CA GLN A 147 -6.30 -0.40 5.65
C GLN A 147 -6.03 -1.03 7.03
N ARG A 148 -6.21 -2.35 7.19
CA ARG A 148 -5.87 -3.05 8.43
C ARG A 148 -4.36 -3.07 8.68
N LEU A 149 -3.55 -3.21 7.62
CA LEU A 149 -2.10 -3.11 7.71
C LEU A 149 -1.67 -1.70 8.14
N GLU A 150 -2.26 -0.66 7.55
CA GLU A 150 -2.00 0.72 7.94
C GLU A 150 -2.32 0.92 9.43
N TYR A 151 -3.45 0.43 9.90
CA TYR A 151 -3.85 0.50 11.30
C TYR A 151 -2.86 -0.18 12.25
N SER A 152 -2.20 -1.25 11.82
CA SER A 152 -1.22 -1.97 12.62
C SER A 152 0.16 -1.32 12.64
N HIS A 153 0.54 -0.61 11.57
CA HIS A 153 1.86 -0.01 11.42
C HIS A 153 1.91 1.47 11.81
N ASN A 154 0.77 2.15 11.79
CA ASN A 154 0.70 3.55 12.18
C ASN A 154 1.04 3.70 13.67
N ASN A 155 2.11 4.44 13.96
CA ASN A 155 2.59 4.64 15.33
C ASN A 155 1.83 5.73 16.10
N GLY A 156 0.79 6.33 15.52
CA GLY A 156 -0.08 7.34 16.11
C GLY A 156 0.50 8.75 16.14
N ARG A 157 1.74 8.96 15.67
CA ARG A 157 2.36 10.29 15.64
C ARG A 157 1.76 11.16 14.53
N ARG A 158 1.82 12.47 14.72
CA ARG A 158 1.19 13.43 13.82
C ARG A 158 1.69 13.35 12.37
N ARG A 159 2.98 13.04 12.18
CA ARG A 159 3.64 12.96 10.88
C ARG A 159 4.17 11.55 10.62
N CYS A 160 3.43 10.55 11.11
CA CYS A 160 3.80 9.16 10.97
C CYS A 160 3.95 8.78 9.50
N ARG A 161 5.02 8.03 9.19
CA ARG A 161 5.30 7.43 7.88
C ARG A 161 5.69 5.96 8.00
N ALA A 162 5.42 5.33 9.16
CA ALA A 162 5.83 3.97 9.44
C ALA A 162 5.18 2.96 8.48
N PHE A 163 3.94 3.20 8.07
CA PHE A 163 3.27 2.36 7.09
C PHE A 163 3.81 2.60 5.66
N ILE A 164 4.08 3.86 5.29
CA ILE A 164 4.69 4.18 4.00
C ILE A 164 6.08 3.53 3.89
N ASP A 165 6.89 3.60 4.95
CA ASP A 165 8.21 2.94 4.99
C ASP A 165 8.08 1.40 4.95
N PHE A 166 7.06 0.83 5.61
CA PHE A 166 6.75 -0.60 5.51
C PHE A 166 6.40 -1.01 4.07
N LEU A 167 5.62 -0.20 3.35
CA LEU A 167 5.32 -0.48 1.94
C LEU A 167 6.55 -0.42 1.05
N SER A 168 7.55 0.42 1.37
CA SER A 168 8.80 0.48 0.61
C SER A 168 9.58 -0.84 0.65
N ASP A 169 9.51 -1.57 1.75
CA ASP A 169 10.17 -2.87 1.89
C ASP A 169 9.57 -3.92 0.93
N PHE A 170 8.28 -3.82 0.60
CA PHE A 170 7.65 -4.65 -0.45
C PHE A 170 8.18 -4.31 -1.84
N TYR A 171 8.34 -3.03 -2.15
CA TYR A 171 8.85 -2.56 -3.44
C TYR A 171 10.29 -3.04 -3.67
N THR A 172 11.15 -2.88 -2.67
CA THR A 172 12.57 -3.27 -2.75
C THR A 172 12.75 -4.79 -2.86
N ALA A 173 11.90 -5.56 -2.19
CA ALA A 173 11.96 -7.02 -2.23
C ALA A 173 11.58 -7.61 -3.60
N GLU A 174 10.71 -6.94 -4.37
CA GLU A 174 10.38 -7.36 -5.74
C GLU A 174 11.50 -7.05 -6.72
N GLU A 175 12.15 -5.88 -6.60
CA GLU A 175 13.31 -5.52 -7.43
C GLU A 175 14.49 -6.46 -7.22
N GLU A 176 14.78 -6.88 -5.97
CA GLU A 176 15.84 -7.83 -5.66
C GLU A 176 15.58 -9.25 -6.22
N GLN A 177 14.31 -9.66 -6.37
CA GLN A 177 13.95 -10.96 -6.96
C GLN A 177 14.04 -10.97 -8.49
N GLU A 178 13.86 -9.83 -9.14
CA GLU A 178 14.04 -9.69 -10.60
C GLU A 178 15.51 -9.59 -11.02
N GLU A 179 16.43 -9.19 -10.11
CA GLU A 179 17.86 -9.06 -10.38
C GLU A 179 18.68 -10.32 -10.08
N GLU A 180 18.11 -11.41 -9.52
CA GLU A 180 18.86 -12.66 -9.39
C GLU A 180 19.16 -13.24 -10.78
N PRO A 181 20.46 -13.29 -11.22
CA PRO A 181 20.83 -13.83 -12.53
C PRO A 181 20.51 -15.33 -12.56
N GLU A 182 19.87 -15.77 -13.64
CA GLU A 182 19.63 -17.19 -13.90
C GLU A 182 20.93 -18.00 -13.67
N PRO A 183 20.89 -19.10 -12.90
CA PRO A 183 22.07 -19.95 -12.71
C PRO A 183 22.36 -20.72 -13.99
N GLY A 184 23.26 -20.21 -14.84
CA GLY A 184 23.68 -20.99 -16.01
C GLY A 184 24.39 -20.27 -17.12
N GLU A 185 25.49 -19.58 -16.86
CA GLU A 185 26.55 -19.45 -17.87
C GLU A 185 27.90 -19.72 -17.18
N GLU A 186 28.30 -20.98 -17.16
CA GLU A 186 29.70 -21.33 -16.93
C GLU A 186 30.55 -20.77 -18.08
N PRO A 187 31.63 -20.03 -17.80
CA PRO A 187 32.53 -19.60 -18.87
C PRO A 187 33.22 -20.82 -19.44
N LEU A 188 33.00 -21.09 -20.70
CA LEU A 188 33.77 -22.05 -21.51
C LEU A 188 35.23 -21.62 -21.49
N ILE A 189 36.03 -22.28 -20.65
CA ILE A 189 37.50 -22.20 -20.68
C ILE A 189 37.91 -23.03 -21.90
N LEU A 190 38.22 -22.38 -23.03
CA LEU A 190 38.94 -22.96 -24.14
C LEU A 190 40.41 -23.08 -23.75
N LEU A 191 40.89 -24.33 -23.62
CA LEU A 191 42.30 -24.71 -23.61
C LEU A 191 42.87 -24.68 -25.04
#